data_73866907ddeda1b1ab75938eb5170cca
#
_entry.id   73866907ddeda1b1ab75938eb5170cca
#
_cell.length_a   1.000
_cell.length_b   1.000
_cell.length_c   1.000
_cell.angle_alpha   90.00
_cell.angle_beta   90.00
_cell.angle_gamma   90.00
#
_symmetry.space_group_name_H-M   'P 1'
#
loop_
_entity.id
_entity.type
_entity.pdbx_description
1 polymer ?
#
loop_
_entity_poly.entity_id
_entity_poly.type
_entity_poly.pdbx_seq_one_letter_code
_entity_poly.pdbx_strand_id
1 'polypeptide(L)'
;MTRGQLGVCYFPEHWDAADWPTDAEEMRALGIDFVRIGEFSWGVTEPDPGSINLDWLQDILDLLHSHDIKVVLCTPTATPPKWLVDTMPDMLATGRDGRQRGFGSRRHYSFAHMGYRRECARITRIIAAQFGQHPAVIGWQTDNEYGCHDTTLSYSPVDLAGFRDWLAQRYQSVERLNRAWGNVFWSMQYRHFDEVELPNQTVTEANPAHWLDFYRFTSQMVAEFNKLQVDILRELSPGRDIIHNFMGRILDFDHFTLGAQLDISSWDSYPLGFLDQQRDLFDTPHRLHFARSGDPDFQAFHHDLYRATSGGRWWIMEQQPGPVNWAPNNIAPRDGMISLWALEAFAHGAEAVSYFRWRQLPFAQEQMHAGLLRPDRSHAEGFAEAGAVAALIRDVEWPATTRGDVAIVFDYESAWAWKIQPQGEHFDYFSLVFDIYRGLRQLGLSVDFLSPAMAASQMDDYAICLVPGTFTCDEALADALSATSSRVILGPRTASKRGNFAIPDTLAPLLPEAISPARITHVESLAAGLHVEMNDGQGYVHRWREFATPVGDAAVLASTIDGRPALLRRGQLDYLCGWPDPQYLDQMLR
;
A
#
# COMPACT_ATOMS: atom_id res chain seq x y z
N MET A 1 8.19 10.68 -23.69
CA MET A 1 7.14 9.77 -24.17
C MET A 1 7.69 8.36 -24.10
N THR A 2 7.00 7.46 -23.43
CA THR A 2 7.41 6.06 -23.30
C THR A 2 6.34 5.20 -23.97
N ARG A 3 6.77 4.11 -24.62
CA ARG A 3 5.85 3.11 -25.14
C ARG A 3 5.37 2.25 -23.97
N GLY A 4 4.06 2.07 -23.83
CA GLY A 4 3.50 1.13 -22.86
C GLY A 4 3.94 -0.29 -23.15
N GLN A 5 4.10 -1.12 -22.12
CA GLN A 5 4.47 -2.52 -22.21
C GLN A 5 3.37 -3.41 -21.63
N LEU A 6 3.14 -4.57 -22.25
CA LEU A 6 2.28 -5.60 -21.67
C LEU A 6 3.09 -6.78 -21.18
N GLY A 7 2.74 -7.24 -19.99
CA GLY A 7 3.30 -8.44 -19.38
C GLY A 7 2.25 -9.45 -18.99
N VAL A 8 2.72 -10.59 -18.51
CA VAL A 8 1.87 -11.62 -17.91
C VAL A 8 2.65 -12.36 -16.81
N CYS A 9 1.97 -12.72 -15.73
CA CYS A 9 2.52 -13.62 -14.73
C CYS A 9 2.52 -15.03 -15.29
N TYR A 10 3.69 -15.65 -15.34
CA TYR A 10 3.89 -16.96 -15.90
C TYR A 10 4.58 -17.88 -14.90
N PHE A 11 4.10 -19.09 -14.77
CA PHE A 11 4.61 -20.09 -13.82
C PHE A 11 5.00 -21.34 -14.60
N PRO A 12 6.17 -21.35 -15.26
CA PRO A 12 6.61 -22.48 -16.06
C PRO A 12 6.70 -23.77 -15.26
N GLU A 13 7.03 -23.68 -13.97
CA GLU A 13 7.12 -24.82 -13.04
C GLU A 13 5.76 -25.51 -12.77
N HIS A 14 4.65 -24.93 -13.20
CA HIS A 14 3.32 -25.56 -13.09
C HIS A 14 2.95 -26.44 -14.29
N TRP A 15 3.74 -26.39 -15.38
CA TRP A 15 3.42 -27.03 -16.65
C TRP A 15 4.54 -27.93 -17.13
N ASP A 16 4.20 -28.87 -18.02
CA ASP A 16 5.22 -29.68 -18.71
C ASP A 16 6.13 -28.76 -19.56
N ALA A 17 7.43 -28.98 -19.50
CA ALA A 17 8.39 -28.21 -20.29
C ALA A 17 8.14 -28.29 -21.81
N ALA A 18 7.48 -29.35 -22.28
CA ALA A 18 7.06 -29.48 -23.68
C ALA A 18 6.00 -28.42 -24.10
N ASP A 19 5.26 -27.83 -23.14
CA ASP A 19 4.29 -26.77 -23.40
C ASP A 19 4.93 -25.38 -23.56
N TRP A 20 6.12 -25.15 -22.97
CA TRP A 20 6.74 -23.81 -22.89
C TRP A 20 6.98 -23.14 -24.26
N PRO A 21 7.45 -23.86 -25.31
CA PRO A 21 7.64 -23.24 -26.63
C PRO A 21 6.32 -22.69 -27.21
N THR A 22 5.24 -23.46 -27.08
CA THR A 22 3.92 -23.02 -27.53
C THR A 22 3.41 -21.80 -26.72
N ASP A 23 3.64 -21.78 -25.40
CA ASP A 23 3.30 -20.62 -24.57
C ASP A 23 4.07 -19.37 -25.00
N ALA A 24 5.37 -19.49 -25.25
CA ALA A 24 6.20 -18.38 -25.70
C ALA A 24 5.77 -17.85 -27.08
N GLU A 25 5.47 -18.74 -28.04
CA GLU A 25 4.94 -18.35 -29.36
C GLU A 25 3.61 -17.62 -29.25
N GLU A 26 2.66 -18.10 -28.46
CA GLU A 26 1.35 -17.48 -28.25
C GLU A 26 1.47 -16.13 -27.52
N MET A 27 2.31 -16.03 -26.48
CA MET A 27 2.59 -14.78 -25.79
C MET A 27 3.13 -13.72 -26.75
N ARG A 28 4.11 -14.11 -27.56
CA ARG A 28 4.70 -13.19 -28.56
C ARG A 28 3.69 -12.76 -29.62
N ALA A 29 2.86 -13.69 -30.11
CA ALA A 29 1.81 -13.41 -31.07
C ALA A 29 0.72 -12.47 -30.52
N LEU A 30 0.36 -12.61 -29.23
CA LEU A 30 -0.55 -11.72 -28.53
C LEU A 30 0.03 -10.31 -28.35
N GLY A 31 1.36 -10.19 -28.29
CA GLY A 31 2.07 -8.92 -28.08
C GLY A 31 2.50 -8.70 -26.64
N ILE A 32 2.76 -9.79 -25.90
CA ILE A 32 3.41 -9.74 -24.60
C ILE A 32 4.88 -9.36 -24.76
N ASP A 33 5.32 -8.33 -24.05
CA ASP A 33 6.69 -7.81 -24.08
C ASP A 33 7.55 -8.46 -22.99
N PHE A 34 6.95 -8.81 -21.83
CA PHE A 34 7.65 -9.43 -20.71
C PHE A 34 6.80 -10.41 -19.91
N VAL A 35 7.45 -11.28 -19.17
CA VAL A 35 6.82 -12.14 -18.16
C VAL A 35 7.42 -11.93 -16.79
N ARG A 36 6.60 -12.12 -15.73
CA ARG A 36 7.06 -12.24 -14.35
C ARG A 36 7.11 -13.74 -13.99
N ILE A 37 8.26 -14.23 -13.48
CA ILE A 37 8.46 -15.63 -13.12
C ILE A 37 9.24 -15.79 -11.82
N GLY A 38 9.00 -16.89 -11.11
CA GLY A 38 9.88 -17.42 -10.07
C GLY A 38 9.53 -17.03 -8.63
N GLU A 39 8.50 -16.23 -8.36
CA GLU A 39 8.16 -15.73 -7.02
C GLU A 39 7.78 -16.81 -6.01
N PHE A 40 7.36 -17.99 -6.47
CA PHE A 40 6.94 -19.10 -5.61
C PHE A 40 7.76 -20.39 -5.85
N SER A 41 8.90 -20.28 -6.49
CA SER A 41 9.68 -21.40 -7.02
C SER A 41 10.77 -21.96 -6.08
N TRP A 42 10.86 -21.52 -4.81
CA TRP A 42 11.97 -21.95 -3.93
C TRP A 42 12.04 -23.47 -3.77
N GLY A 43 10.89 -24.15 -3.58
CA GLY A 43 10.85 -25.60 -3.42
C GLY A 43 11.26 -26.39 -4.68
N VAL A 44 11.10 -25.80 -5.88
CA VAL A 44 11.59 -26.40 -7.14
C VAL A 44 13.08 -26.09 -7.35
N THR A 45 13.49 -24.88 -6.98
CA THR A 45 14.88 -24.41 -7.06
C THR A 45 15.79 -25.12 -6.06
N GLU A 46 15.29 -25.42 -4.89
CA GLU A 46 16.02 -26.11 -3.80
C GLU A 46 15.09 -27.12 -3.09
N PRO A 47 14.86 -28.30 -3.71
CA PRO A 47 13.97 -29.32 -3.15
C PRO A 47 14.47 -29.94 -1.85
N ASP A 48 15.78 -30.04 -1.69
CA ASP A 48 16.44 -30.48 -0.47
C ASP A 48 17.54 -29.47 -0.08
N PRO A 49 17.90 -29.37 1.22
CA PRO A 49 18.92 -28.42 1.67
C PRO A 49 20.23 -28.51 0.88
N GLY A 50 20.61 -27.44 0.21
CA GLY A 50 21.82 -27.35 -0.61
C GLY A 50 21.75 -28.00 -1.99
N SER A 51 20.65 -28.67 -2.34
CA SER A 51 20.43 -29.27 -3.66
C SER A 51 19.84 -28.23 -4.62
N ILE A 52 20.69 -27.38 -5.16
CA ILE A 52 20.28 -26.30 -6.07
C ILE A 52 20.02 -26.83 -7.47
N ASN A 53 18.81 -26.62 -8.00
CA ASN A 53 18.41 -26.92 -9.36
C ASN A 53 17.98 -25.64 -10.08
N LEU A 54 18.84 -25.10 -10.93
CA LEU A 54 18.60 -23.90 -11.73
C LEU A 54 18.44 -24.22 -13.23
N ASP A 55 18.53 -25.47 -13.65
CA ASP A 55 18.50 -25.85 -15.06
C ASP A 55 17.16 -25.47 -15.71
N TRP A 56 16.05 -25.77 -15.02
CA TRP A 56 14.71 -25.39 -15.51
C TRP A 56 14.57 -23.88 -15.73
N LEU A 57 15.19 -23.08 -14.86
CA LEU A 57 15.14 -21.62 -14.94
C LEU A 57 16.04 -21.10 -16.06
N GLN A 58 17.21 -21.73 -16.28
CA GLN A 58 18.07 -21.43 -17.44
C GLN A 58 17.32 -21.72 -18.74
N ASP A 59 16.71 -22.91 -18.87
CA ASP A 59 16.02 -23.35 -20.08
C ASP A 59 14.87 -22.40 -20.45
N ILE A 60 14.04 -21.99 -19.46
CA ILE A 60 12.95 -21.07 -19.74
C ILE A 60 13.43 -19.64 -20.05
N LEU A 61 14.50 -19.17 -19.40
CA LEU A 61 15.07 -17.85 -19.70
C LEU A 61 15.65 -17.79 -21.12
N ASP A 62 16.36 -18.84 -21.55
CA ASP A 62 16.90 -18.95 -22.91
C ASP A 62 15.78 -19.02 -23.96
N LEU A 63 14.73 -19.80 -23.67
CA LEU A 63 13.56 -19.91 -24.53
C LEU A 63 12.86 -18.55 -24.71
N LEU A 64 12.54 -17.86 -23.62
CA LEU A 64 11.90 -16.55 -23.65
C LEU A 64 12.76 -15.51 -24.38
N HIS A 65 14.09 -15.53 -24.15
CA HIS A 65 15.03 -14.68 -24.86
C HIS A 65 14.99 -14.93 -26.36
N SER A 66 14.94 -16.20 -26.80
CA SER A 66 14.88 -16.56 -28.23
C SER A 66 13.60 -16.07 -28.92
N HIS A 67 12.51 -15.83 -28.15
CA HIS A 67 11.25 -15.27 -28.63
C HIS A 67 11.14 -13.75 -28.42
N ASP A 68 12.22 -13.05 -28.03
CA ASP A 68 12.24 -11.62 -27.72
C ASP A 68 11.24 -11.23 -26.62
N ILE A 69 11.01 -12.11 -25.65
CA ILE A 69 10.23 -11.87 -24.45
C ILE A 69 11.20 -11.58 -23.29
N LYS A 70 11.00 -10.46 -22.60
CA LYS A 70 11.80 -10.06 -21.44
C LYS A 70 11.27 -10.70 -20.16
N VAL A 71 12.08 -10.67 -19.10
CA VAL A 71 11.74 -11.31 -17.83
C VAL A 71 11.95 -10.35 -16.67
N VAL A 72 10.93 -10.23 -15.83
CA VAL A 72 11.05 -9.80 -14.44
C VAL A 72 11.23 -11.06 -13.60
N LEU A 73 12.45 -11.27 -13.11
CA LEU A 73 12.77 -12.45 -12.31
C LEU A 73 12.53 -12.16 -10.83
N CYS A 74 11.87 -13.08 -10.12
CA CYS A 74 11.52 -12.87 -8.73
C CYS A 74 12.48 -13.57 -7.76
N THR A 75 12.64 -12.98 -6.57
CA THR A 75 13.22 -13.73 -5.44
C THR A 75 12.12 -14.61 -4.84
N PRO A 76 12.36 -15.92 -4.59
CA PRO A 76 11.30 -16.85 -4.21
C PRO A 76 10.99 -16.85 -2.70
N THR A 77 11.25 -15.75 -2.03
CA THR A 77 11.26 -15.65 -0.56
C THR A 77 9.87 -15.64 0.07
N ALA A 78 8.79 -15.45 -0.73
CA ALA A 78 7.41 -15.52 -0.24
C ALA A 78 6.97 -16.95 0.17
N THR A 79 7.66 -17.98 -0.33
CA THR A 79 7.28 -19.39 -0.13
C THR A 79 8.46 -20.25 0.29
N PRO A 80 8.93 -20.14 1.55
CA PRO A 80 9.99 -21.00 2.05
C PRO A 80 9.58 -22.49 1.96
N PRO A 81 10.50 -23.38 1.50
CA PRO A 81 10.20 -24.80 1.35
C PRO A 81 10.03 -25.48 2.72
N LYS A 82 9.33 -26.63 2.70
CA LYS A 82 8.98 -27.36 3.95
C LYS A 82 10.21 -27.72 4.79
N TRP A 83 11.32 -28.13 4.14
CA TRP A 83 12.55 -28.49 4.85
C TRP A 83 13.11 -27.30 5.64
N LEU A 84 12.99 -26.07 5.13
CA LEU A 84 13.46 -24.88 5.82
C LEU A 84 12.61 -24.59 7.07
N VAL A 85 11.29 -24.73 6.95
CA VAL A 85 10.36 -24.60 8.08
C VAL A 85 10.66 -25.67 9.14
N ASP A 86 10.96 -26.91 8.73
CA ASP A 86 11.29 -28.01 9.68
C ASP A 86 12.63 -27.77 10.38
N THR A 87 13.57 -27.13 9.71
CA THR A 87 14.89 -26.81 10.28
C THR A 87 14.83 -25.61 11.23
N MET A 88 13.94 -24.65 10.97
CA MET A 88 13.78 -23.41 11.73
C MET A 88 12.29 -23.12 12.05
N PRO A 89 11.62 -23.94 12.86
CA PRO A 89 10.19 -23.77 13.12
C PRO A 89 9.85 -22.45 13.85
N ASP A 90 10.82 -21.83 14.51
CA ASP A 90 10.72 -20.54 15.17
C ASP A 90 10.66 -19.34 14.20
N MET A 91 10.91 -19.59 12.89
CA MET A 91 10.69 -18.57 11.87
C MET A 91 9.21 -18.27 11.61
N LEU A 92 8.31 -19.16 12.01
CA LEU A 92 6.90 -19.02 11.75
C LEU A 92 6.29 -17.85 12.51
N ALA A 93 5.57 -17.00 11.78
CA ALA A 93 4.85 -15.88 12.35
C ALA A 93 3.75 -16.33 13.30
N THR A 94 3.42 -15.50 14.26
CA THR A 94 2.32 -15.72 15.22
C THR A 94 1.25 -14.65 15.00
N GLY A 95 0.00 -15.06 14.85
CA GLY A 95 -1.13 -14.17 14.70
C GLY A 95 -1.46 -13.40 15.97
N ARG A 96 -2.30 -12.35 15.88
CA ARG A 96 -2.73 -11.53 17.02
C ARG A 96 -3.41 -12.36 18.11
N ASP A 97 -4.03 -13.49 17.77
CA ASP A 97 -4.65 -14.43 18.69
C ASP A 97 -3.65 -15.35 19.43
N GLY A 98 -2.36 -15.19 19.18
CA GLY A 98 -1.28 -15.99 19.76
C GLY A 98 -1.06 -17.34 19.08
N ARG A 99 -1.74 -17.64 17.98
CA ARG A 99 -1.58 -18.89 17.23
C ARG A 99 -0.47 -18.76 16.21
N GLN A 100 0.46 -19.71 16.22
CA GLN A 100 1.50 -19.81 15.21
C GLN A 100 0.90 -20.16 13.85
N ARG A 101 1.38 -19.50 12.79
CA ARG A 101 1.03 -19.78 11.40
C ARG A 101 1.61 -21.15 10.99
N GLY A 102 0.92 -21.85 10.09
CA GLY A 102 1.33 -23.17 9.60
C GLY A 102 1.90 -23.12 8.19
N PHE A 103 2.69 -24.15 7.84
CA PHE A 103 3.08 -24.42 6.46
C PHE A 103 1.85 -24.82 5.62
N GLY A 104 1.91 -24.61 4.30
CA GLY A 104 0.86 -24.96 3.34
C GLY A 104 0.24 -23.75 2.64
N SER A 105 0.81 -22.59 2.84
CA SER A 105 0.47 -21.35 2.16
C SER A 105 1.75 -20.53 1.90
N ARG A 106 1.64 -19.22 1.77
CA ARG A 106 2.74 -18.28 1.55
C ARG A 106 2.83 -17.28 2.70
N ARG A 107 3.98 -16.63 2.87
CA ARG A 107 4.22 -15.57 3.86
C ARG A 107 3.93 -15.97 5.33
N HIS A 108 4.26 -17.19 5.71
CA HIS A 108 4.05 -17.72 7.05
C HIS A 108 5.22 -17.45 8.03
N TYR A 109 6.16 -16.60 7.65
CA TYR A 109 7.37 -16.26 8.40
C TYR A 109 7.27 -14.88 9.09
N SER A 110 8.11 -14.69 10.11
CA SER A 110 8.34 -13.39 10.72
C SER A 110 9.45 -12.64 9.99
N PHE A 111 9.21 -11.38 9.61
CA PHE A 111 10.22 -10.51 9.01
C PHE A 111 11.39 -10.20 9.97
N ALA A 112 11.20 -10.33 11.28
CA ALA A 112 12.25 -10.11 12.28
C ALA A 112 13.19 -11.32 12.44
N HIS A 113 12.87 -12.50 11.88
CA HIS A 113 13.63 -13.72 12.10
C HIS A 113 14.97 -13.73 11.36
N MET A 114 16.08 -13.51 12.08
CA MET A 114 17.42 -13.37 11.49
C MET A 114 17.93 -14.63 10.77
N GLY A 115 17.53 -15.83 11.22
CA GLY A 115 17.83 -17.09 10.55
C GLY A 115 17.20 -17.13 9.15
N TYR A 116 15.93 -16.81 9.08
CA TYR A 116 15.20 -16.75 7.81
C TYR A 116 15.77 -15.68 6.86
N ARG A 117 16.07 -14.48 7.38
CA ARG A 117 16.74 -13.43 6.60
C ARG A 117 18.05 -13.92 5.97
N ARG A 118 18.86 -14.71 6.70
CA ARG A 118 20.11 -15.29 6.14
C ARG A 118 19.84 -16.26 5.00
N GLU A 119 18.82 -17.10 5.12
CA GLU A 119 18.44 -18.03 4.06
C GLU A 119 17.88 -17.30 2.83
N CYS A 120 17.06 -16.26 3.04
CA CYS A 120 16.60 -15.39 1.95
C CYS A 120 17.77 -14.71 1.23
N ALA A 121 18.74 -14.20 1.97
CA ALA A 121 19.97 -13.64 1.39
C ALA A 121 20.76 -14.69 0.60
N ARG A 122 20.87 -15.91 1.11
CA ARG A 122 21.58 -17.01 0.46
C ARG A 122 20.93 -17.38 -0.87
N ILE A 123 19.64 -17.65 -0.90
CA ILE A 123 18.95 -18.06 -2.13
C ILE A 123 18.91 -16.91 -3.15
N THR A 124 18.65 -15.68 -2.71
CA THR A 124 18.72 -14.49 -3.58
C THR A 124 20.10 -14.36 -4.23
N ARG A 125 21.18 -14.53 -3.46
CA ARG A 125 22.55 -14.47 -3.99
C ARG A 125 22.84 -15.56 -5.02
N ILE A 126 22.37 -16.79 -4.76
CA ILE A 126 22.55 -17.92 -5.69
C ILE A 126 21.88 -17.61 -7.04
N ILE A 127 20.61 -17.22 -7.02
CA ILE A 127 19.84 -16.94 -8.25
C ILE A 127 20.41 -15.70 -8.96
N ALA A 128 20.74 -14.63 -8.24
CA ALA A 128 21.27 -13.42 -8.83
C ALA A 128 22.68 -13.60 -9.40
N ALA A 129 23.53 -14.41 -8.78
CA ALA A 129 24.86 -14.73 -9.31
C ALA A 129 24.79 -15.49 -10.65
N GLN A 130 23.78 -16.35 -10.82
CA GLN A 130 23.60 -17.11 -12.07
C GLN A 130 22.94 -16.26 -13.16
N PHE A 131 21.87 -15.52 -12.83
CA PHE A 131 20.99 -14.91 -13.82
C PHE A 131 21.03 -13.37 -13.84
N GLY A 132 21.76 -12.73 -12.94
CA GLY A 132 21.80 -11.27 -12.83
C GLY A 132 22.24 -10.54 -14.10
N GLN A 133 23.00 -11.21 -14.95
CA GLN A 133 23.47 -10.70 -16.26
C GLN A 133 22.80 -11.38 -17.46
N HIS A 134 21.79 -12.24 -17.22
CA HIS A 134 21.10 -12.92 -18.32
C HIS A 134 20.38 -11.91 -19.22
N PRO A 135 20.50 -12.00 -20.58
CA PRO A 135 19.99 -10.98 -21.50
C PRO A 135 18.45 -10.85 -21.50
N ALA A 136 17.72 -11.89 -21.08
CA ALA A 136 16.27 -11.83 -20.94
C ALA A 136 15.87 -11.01 -19.70
N VAL A 137 16.65 -11.01 -18.62
CA VAL A 137 16.30 -10.38 -17.34
C VAL A 137 16.44 -8.87 -17.44
N ILE A 138 15.30 -8.14 -17.30
CA ILE A 138 15.26 -6.68 -17.34
C ILE A 138 15.09 -6.06 -15.96
N GLY A 139 14.57 -6.82 -15.00
CA GLY A 139 14.33 -6.36 -13.64
C GLY A 139 14.12 -7.51 -12.69
N TRP A 140 14.10 -7.18 -11.40
CA TRP A 140 13.88 -8.12 -10.30
C TRP A 140 12.68 -7.69 -9.47
N GLN A 141 11.79 -8.63 -9.17
CA GLN A 141 10.81 -8.43 -8.11
C GLN A 141 11.32 -9.07 -6.82
N THR A 142 11.31 -8.30 -5.73
CA THR A 142 11.61 -8.84 -4.40
C THR A 142 10.34 -9.45 -3.80
N ASP A 143 10.41 -10.70 -3.29
CA ASP A 143 9.30 -11.35 -2.58
C ASP A 143 7.95 -11.27 -3.33
N ASN A 144 6.82 -11.20 -2.61
CA ASN A 144 5.49 -11.00 -3.19
C ASN A 144 4.52 -10.40 -2.18
N GLU A 145 3.87 -9.28 -2.51
CA GLU A 145 2.74 -8.69 -1.78
C GLU A 145 2.97 -8.57 -0.26
N TYR A 146 3.98 -7.82 0.18
CA TYR A 146 4.21 -7.58 1.60
C TYR A 146 2.93 -7.10 2.30
N GLY A 147 2.65 -7.66 3.48
CA GLY A 147 1.51 -7.30 4.32
C GLY A 147 0.17 -7.93 3.93
N CYS A 148 0.06 -8.54 2.76
CA CYS A 148 -1.17 -9.24 2.36
C CYS A 148 -1.50 -10.38 3.33
N HIS A 149 -2.80 -10.63 3.59
CA HIS A 149 -3.31 -11.65 4.52
C HIS A 149 -2.88 -11.45 5.99
N ASP A 150 -2.77 -10.20 6.45
CA ASP A 150 -2.43 -9.88 7.84
C ASP A 150 -1.09 -10.51 8.28
N THR A 151 -0.06 -10.33 7.43
CA THR A 151 1.26 -10.95 7.66
C THR A 151 2.34 -9.95 8.07
N THR A 152 2.04 -8.65 8.15
CA THR A 152 3.00 -7.64 8.58
C THR A 152 3.31 -7.75 10.06
N LEU A 153 2.26 -7.81 10.90
CA LEU A 153 2.40 -7.89 12.35
C LEU A 153 2.51 -9.34 12.79
N SER A 154 3.63 -9.72 13.35
CA SER A 154 3.84 -11.02 13.98
C SER A 154 4.08 -10.86 15.47
N TYR A 155 3.52 -11.77 16.25
CA TYR A 155 3.56 -11.76 17.71
C TYR A 155 4.35 -12.96 18.25
N SER A 156 5.37 -13.39 17.52
CA SER A 156 6.23 -14.50 17.92
C SER A 156 7.25 -14.10 18.98
N PRO A 157 7.88 -15.06 19.67
CA PRO A 157 8.99 -14.77 20.60
C PRO A 157 10.15 -14.01 19.93
N VAL A 158 10.38 -14.24 18.63
CA VAL A 158 11.42 -13.54 17.86
C VAL A 158 11.05 -12.08 17.66
N ASP A 159 9.78 -11.79 17.35
CA ASP A 159 9.29 -10.42 17.22
C ASP A 159 9.34 -9.69 18.55
N LEU A 160 9.02 -10.36 19.66
CA LEU A 160 9.15 -9.80 21.00
C LEU A 160 10.60 -9.41 21.32
N ALA A 161 11.56 -10.30 21.05
CA ALA A 161 12.96 -10.01 21.28
C ALA A 161 13.45 -8.83 20.42
N GLY A 162 13.15 -8.83 19.12
CA GLY A 162 13.50 -7.74 18.22
C GLY A 162 12.84 -6.40 18.61
N PHE A 163 11.61 -6.43 19.07
CA PHE A 163 10.91 -5.23 19.53
C PHE A 163 11.54 -4.63 20.80
N ARG A 164 11.94 -5.46 21.75
CA ARG A 164 12.67 -5.01 22.96
C ARG A 164 14.00 -4.35 22.62
N ASP A 165 14.78 -4.94 21.71
CA ASP A 165 16.02 -4.35 21.21
C ASP A 165 15.77 -3.02 20.49
N TRP A 166 14.74 -2.94 19.66
CA TRP A 166 14.33 -1.72 18.96
C TRP A 166 13.93 -0.62 19.95
N LEU A 167 13.16 -0.96 21.00
CA LEU A 167 12.78 -0.01 22.06
C LEU A 167 14.00 0.49 22.84
N ALA A 168 14.94 -0.41 23.15
CA ALA A 168 16.18 -0.03 23.83
C ALA A 168 17.01 0.95 22.99
N GLN A 169 17.10 0.74 21.69
CA GLN A 169 17.77 1.67 20.76
C GLN A 169 17.03 3.01 20.65
N ARG A 170 15.70 3.01 20.56
CA ARG A 170 14.89 4.21 20.41
C ARG A 170 14.87 5.08 21.66
N TYR A 171 14.67 4.47 22.82
CA TYR A 171 14.48 5.20 24.08
C TYR A 171 15.73 5.31 24.94
N GLN A 172 16.71 4.44 24.74
CA GLN A 172 17.99 4.38 25.45
C GLN A 172 17.87 4.08 26.97
N SER A 173 16.74 4.37 27.61
CA SER A 173 16.45 3.97 28.99
C SER A 173 14.96 3.67 29.18
N VAL A 174 14.66 2.77 30.11
CA VAL A 174 13.28 2.37 30.42
C VAL A 174 12.47 3.53 31.06
N GLU A 175 13.13 4.44 31.75
CA GLU A 175 12.49 5.64 32.32
C GLU A 175 12.01 6.59 31.23
N ARG A 176 12.78 6.73 30.12
CA ARG A 176 12.35 7.51 28.95
C ARG A 176 11.18 6.85 28.25
N LEU A 177 11.21 5.52 28.08
CA LEU A 177 10.09 4.76 27.54
C LEU A 177 8.84 4.93 28.40
N ASN A 178 8.92 4.71 29.72
CA ASN A 178 7.79 4.86 30.63
C ASN A 178 7.17 6.25 30.58
N ARG A 179 8.02 7.27 30.47
CA ARG A 179 7.56 8.66 30.35
C ARG A 179 6.89 8.92 29.00
N ALA A 180 7.49 8.45 27.90
CA ALA A 180 6.97 8.63 26.55
C ALA A 180 5.62 7.93 26.37
N TRP A 181 5.45 6.73 26.91
CA TRP A 181 4.21 5.97 26.86
C TRP A 181 3.18 6.38 27.92
N GLY A 182 3.56 7.21 28.90
CA GLY A 182 2.67 7.58 30.00
C GLY A 182 2.30 6.41 30.91
N ASN A 183 3.21 5.48 31.14
CA ASN A 183 2.99 4.23 31.86
C ASN A 183 2.67 4.39 33.36
N VAL A 184 2.70 5.61 33.89
CA VAL A 184 2.15 5.91 35.21
C VAL A 184 0.63 5.62 35.28
N PHE A 185 -0.06 5.70 34.16
CA PHE A 185 -1.45 5.32 34.02
C PHE A 185 -1.63 3.81 34.24
N TRP A 186 -2.54 3.40 35.10
CA TRP A 186 -2.83 2.02 35.49
C TRP A 186 -1.62 1.21 35.99
N SER A 187 -0.56 1.88 36.48
CA SER A 187 0.65 1.23 37.03
C SER A 187 1.36 0.33 36.01
N MET A 188 1.45 0.79 34.75
CA MET A 188 2.05 0.02 33.65
C MET A 188 3.57 0.24 33.50
N GLN A 189 4.25 0.83 34.52
CA GLN A 189 5.69 1.08 34.43
C GLN A 189 6.50 -0.22 34.38
N TYR A 190 7.47 -0.23 33.48
CA TYR A 190 8.51 -1.27 33.38
C TYR A 190 9.76 -0.85 34.13
N ARG A 191 10.51 -1.82 34.70
CA ARG A 191 11.82 -1.61 35.34
C ARG A 191 12.98 -1.86 34.40
N HIS A 192 12.75 -2.73 33.38
CA HIS A 192 13.70 -3.12 32.36
C HIS A 192 12.98 -3.34 31.04
N PHE A 193 13.72 -3.21 29.91
CA PHE A 193 13.14 -3.48 28.58
C PHE A 193 12.68 -4.94 28.44
N ASP A 194 13.32 -5.89 29.12
CA ASP A 194 12.93 -7.32 29.11
C ASP A 194 11.55 -7.60 29.73
N GLU A 195 10.97 -6.66 30.46
CA GLU A 195 9.62 -6.78 31.00
C GLU A 195 8.53 -6.37 30.00
N VAL A 196 8.91 -5.73 28.88
CA VAL A 196 7.94 -5.31 27.85
C VAL A 196 7.40 -6.54 27.14
N GLU A 197 6.08 -6.67 27.10
CA GLU A 197 5.34 -7.69 26.33
C GLU A 197 4.86 -7.09 24.99
N LEU A 198 4.31 -7.93 24.10
CA LEU A 198 3.66 -7.45 22.89
C LEU A 198 2.22 -6.98 23.20
N PRO A 199 1.66 -6.01 22.45
CA PRO A 199 0.40 -5.34 22.83
C PRO A 199 -0.87 -6.15 22.52
N ASN A 200 -0.80 -7.41 22.12
CA ASN A 200 -1.91 -8.16 21.54
C ASN A 200 -2.81 -8.93 22.52
N GLN A 201 -2.39 -9.17 23.78
CA GLN A 201 -3.11 -10.05 24.72
C GLN A 201 -3.51 -9.34 26.02
N THR A 202 -3.68 -8.04 25.98
CA THR A 202 -4.19 -7.27 27.13
C THR A 202 -5.67 -7.50 27.33
N VAL A 203 -6.17 -7.35 28.56
CA VAL A 203 -7.58 -7.57 28.92
C VAL A 203 -8.52 -6.56 28.24
N THR A 204 -8.07 -5.32 28.16
CA THR A 204 -8.72 -4.24 27.40
C THR A 204 -7.71 -3.69 26.38
N GLU A 205 -7.95 -2.49 25.86
CA GLU A 205 -7.03 -1.83 24.92
C GLU A 205 -5.65 -1.63 25.57
N ALA A 206 -4.62 -2.06 24.89
CA ALA A 206 -3.25 -1.78 25.30
C ALA A 206 -2.91 -0.30 25.12
N ASN A 207 -1.83 0.15 25.77
CA ASN A 207 -1.34 1.52 25.64
C ASN A 207 -1.19 1.93 24.15
N PRO A 208 -1.80 3.03 23.70
CA PRO A 208 -1.76 3.43 22.29
C PRO A 208 -0.35 3.77 21.79
N ALA A 209 0.52 4.33 22.64
CA ALA A 209 1.92 4.58 22.29
C ALA A 209 2.71 3.28 22.09
N HIS A 210 2.39 2.25 22.87
CA HIS A 210 2.94 0.90 22.73
C HIS A 210 2.55 0.28 21.37
N TRP A 211 1.26 0.34 21.02
CA TRP A 211 0.78 -0.11 19.71
C TRP A 211 1.45 0.64 18.56
N LEU A 212 1.57 1.96 18.65
CA LEU A 212 2.17 2.77 17.59
C LEU A 212 3.65 2.42 17.38
N ASP A 213 4.41 2.23 18.46
CA ASP A 213 5.80 1.80 18.38
C ASP A 213 5.93 0.37 17.84
N PHE A 214 4.97 -0.52 18.13
CA PHE A 214 4.95 -1.86 17.55
C PHE A 214 4.69 -1.83 16.03
N TYR A 215 3.78 -0.98 15.55
CA TYR A 215 3.61 -0.74 14.10
C TYR A 215 4.88 -0.19 13.45
N ARG A 216 5.54 0.77 14.08
CA ARG A 216 6.82 1.31 13.59
C ARG A 216 7.90 0.25 13.48
N PHE A 217 8.04 -0.58 14.52
CA PHE A 217 8.95 -1.71 14.52
C PHE A 217 8.65 -2.68 13.38
N THR A 218 7.42 -3.13 13.25
CA THR A 218 7.06 -4.12 12.22
C THR A 218 7.22 -3.56 10.81
N SER A 219 6.85 -2.30 10.57
CA SER A 219 7.09 -1.60 9.31
C SER A 219 8.59 -1.53 8.96
N GLN A 220 9.44 -1.21 9.94
CA GLN A 220 10.89 -1.23 9.75
C GLN A 220 11.40 -2.62 9.42
N MET A 221 10.88 -3.68 10.06
CA MET A 221 11.29 -5.06 9.79
C MET A 221 10.98 -5.48 8.34
N VAL A 222 9.85 -5.07 7.79
CA VAL A 222 9.52 -5.28 6.37
C VAL A 222 10.50 -4.54 5.45
N ALA A 223 10.76 -3.27 5.72
CA ALA A 223 11.67 -2.46 4.91
C ALA A 223 13.11 -3.02 4.94
N GLU A 224 13.61 -3.46 6.11
CA GLU A 224 14.92 -4.09 6.24
C GLU A 224 15.00 -5.46 5.54
N PHE A 225 13.92 -6.24 5.59
CA PHE A 225 13.84 -7.51 4.89
C PHE A 225 13.88 -7.32 3.36
N ASN A 226 13.20 -6.31 2.86
CA ASN A 226 13.29 -5.94 1.45
C ASN A 226 14.71 -5.46 1.09
N LYS A 227 15.26 -4.55 1.89
CA LYS A 227 16.59 -3.98 1.66
C LYS A 227 17.68 -5.04 1.57
N LEU A 228 17.61 -6.09 2.36
CA LEU A 228 18.55 -7.21 2.32
C LEU A 228 18.62 -7.85 0.92
N GLN A 229 17.48 -8.03 0.27
CA GLN A 229 17.39 -8.58 -1.08
C GLN A 229 17.84 -7.56 -2.12
N VAL A 230 17.37 -6.32 -1.99
CA VAL A 230 17.75 -5.19 -2.87
C VAL A 230 19.27 -5.01 -2.92
N ASP A 231 19.94 -4.99 -1.78
CA ASP A 231 21.40 -4.80 -1.72
C ASP A 231 22.16 -5.90 -2.49
N ILE A 232 21.71 -7.15 -2.38
CA ILE A 232 22.28 -8.29 -3.12
C ILE A 232 22.04 -8.15 -4.63
N LEU A 233 20.83 -7.78 -5.02
CA LEU A 233 20.45 -7.61 -6.41
C LEU A 233 21.21 -6.45 -7.06
N ARG A 234 21.38 -5.33 -6.35
CA ARG A 234 22.21 -4.20 -6.81
C ARG A 234 23.67 -4.60 -7.01
N GLU A 235 24.22 -5.46 -6.12
CA GLU A 235 25.60 -5.97 -6.21
C GLU A 235 25.78 -6.88 -7.43
N LEU A 236 24.89 -7.86 -7.64
CA LEU A 236 25.08 -8.97 -8.59
C LEU A 236 24.38 -8.75 -9.95
N SER A 237 23.45 -7.82 -10.01
CA SER A 237 22.66 -7.51 -11.21
C SER A 237 22.60 -6.00 -11.47
N PRO A 238 23.75 -5.31 -11.56
CA PRO A 238 23.78 -3.87 -11.73
C PRO A 238 23.10 -3.43 -13.03
N GLY A 239 22.34 -2.34 -12.96
CA GLY A 239 21.61 -1.77 -14.09
C GLY A 239 20.28 -2.45 -14.41
N ARG A 240 19.81 -3.38 -13.56
CA ARG A 240 18.45 -3.94 -13.63
C ARG A 240 17.55 -3.23 -12.62
N ASP A 241 16.32 -2.93 -13.03
CA ASP A 241 15.33 -2.32 -12.16
C ASP A 241 14.93 -3.27 -11.02
N ILE A 242 14.74 -2.72 -9.81
CA ILE A 242 14.21 -3.45 -8.65
C ILE A 242 12.76 -3.02 -8.45
N ILE A 243 11.88 -4.01 -8.33
CA ILE A 243 10.43 -3.86 -8.31
C ILE A 243 9.87 -4.59 -7.08
N HIS A 244 8.75 -4.11 -6.54
CA HIS A 244 7.89 -4.87 -5.62
C HIS A 244 6.43 -4.62 -5.95
N ASN A 245 5.60 -5.68 -5.83
CA ASN A 245 4.16 -5.59 -6.06
C ASN A 245 3.41 -5.39 -4.74
N PHE A 246 2.81 -4.23 -4.57
CA PHE A 246 1.96 -3.89 -3.43
C PHE A 246 0.51 -4.34 -3.65
N MET A 247 -0.23 -4.51 -2.56
CA MET A 247 -1.68 -4.76 -2.60
C MET A 247 -2.47 -3.50 -2.28
N GLY A 248 -3.64 -3.38 -2.90
CA GLY A 248 -4.56 -2.29 -2.61
C GLY A 248 -5.02 -2.27 -1.15
N ARG A 249 -5.01 -1.09 -0.51
CA ARG A 249 -5.46 -0.84 0.87
C ARG A 249 -4.72 -1.67 1.93
N ILE A 250 -3.47 -2.02 1.72
CA ILE A 250 -2.60 -2.52 2.78
C ILE A 250 -1.95 -1.31 3.47
N LEU A 251 -2.22 -1.14 4.76
CA LEU A 251 -1.78 0.01 5.54
C LEU A 251 -0.84 -0.36 6.69
N ASP A 252 -0.48 -1.64 6.84
CA ASP A 252 0.23 -2.12 8.04
C ASP A 252 1.75 -1.82 8.03
N PHE A 253 2.28 -1.27 6.94
CA PHE A 253 3.66 -0.77 6.85
C PHE A 253 3.74 0.45 5.92
N ASP A 254 4.82 1.21 6.03
CA ASP A 254 5.02 2.43 5.24
C ASP A 254 5.57 2.11 3.85
N HIS A 255 4.73 2.29 2.83
CA HIS A 255 5.10 2.04 1.44
C HIS A 255 6.06 3.10 0.87
N PHE A 256 6.09 4.32 1.40
CA PHE A 256 7.08 5.33 0.96
C PHE A 256 8.49 4.93 1.39
N THR A 257 8.65 4.44 2.62
CA THR A 257 9.95 3.96 3.13
C THR A 257 10.45 2.75 2.33
N LEU A 258 9.57 1.83 1.96
CA LEU A 258 9.94 0.67 1.15
C LEU A 258 10.15 1.08 -0.30
N GLY A 259 9.27 1.89 -0.88
CA GLY A 259 9.34 2.37 -2.27
C GLY A 259 10.61 3.15 -2.58
N ALA A 260 11.17 3.87 -1.59
CA ALA A 260 12.45 4.55 -1.72
C ALA A 260 13.65 3.61 -1.98
N GLN A 261 13.50 2.31 -1.78
CA GLN A 261 14.51 1.29 -2.09
C GLN A 261 14.38 0.73 -3.52
N LEU A 262 13.23 0.97 -4.17
CA LEU A 262 12.86 0.44 -5.47
C LEU A 262 13.17 1.44 -6.59
N ASP A 263 13.28 0.93 -7.82
CA ASP A 263 13.26 1.76 -9.03
C ASP A 263 11.83 1.92 -9.55
N ILE A 264 10.99 0.91 -9.34
CA ILE A 264 9.61 0.85 -9.81
C ILE A 264 8.74 0.31 -8.69
N SER A 265 7.73 1.07 -8.28
CA SER A 265 6.63 0.51 -7.50
C SER A 265 5.62 -0.14 -8.43
N SER A 266 5.18 -1.33 -8.09
CA SER A 266 4.05 -1.94 -8.79
C SER A 266 2.95 -2.32 -7.82
N TRP A 267 1.75 -2.58 -8.32
CA TRP A 267 0.66 -3.05 -7.49
C TRP A 267 -0.26 -4.01 -8.24
N ASP A 268 -1.09 -4.71 -7.49
CA ASP A 268 -1.95 -5.77 -7.99
C ASP A 268 -3.39 -5.28 -8.03
N SER A 269 -3.89 -5.05 -9.25
CA SER A 269 -5.18 -4.43 -9.53
C SER A 269 -6.24 -5.47 -9.84
N TYR A 270 -7.13 -5.69 -8.87
CA TYR A 270 -8.27 -6.61 -8.98
C TYR A 270 -9.59 -5.86 -8.76
N PRO A 271 -10.07 -5.08 -9.74
CA PRO A 271 -11.16 -4.12 -9.56
C PRO A 271 -12.45 -4.73 -9.00
N LEU A 272 -12.86 -5.89 -9.53
CA LEU A 272 -14.09 -6.56 -9.08
C LEU A 272 -13.90 -7.25 -7.74
N GLY A 273 -12.72 -7.86 -7.52
CA GLY A 273 -12.39 -8.52 -6.28
C GLY A 273 -12.39 -7.55 -5.10
N PHE A 274 -11.71 -6.41 -5.26
CA PHE A 274 -11.68 -5.37 -4.23
C PHE A 274 -13.05 -4.76 -3.97
N LEU A 275 -13.83 -4.44 -5.00
CA LEU A 275 -15.17 -3.89 -4.82
C LEU A 275 -16.07 -4.78 -3.94
N ASP A 276 -16.02 -6.10 -4.15
CA ASP A 276 -16.84 -7.02 -3.37
C ASP A 276 -16.27 -7.34 -1.98
N GLN A 277 -14.95 -7.28 -1.82
CA GLN A 277 -14.26 -7.53 -0.55
C GLN A 277 -14.39 -6.33 0.42
N GLN A 278 -14.29 -5.08 -0.08
CA GLN A 278 -14.24 -3.87 0.73
C GLN A 278 -15.65 -3.39 1.13
N ARG A 279 -16.39 -4.22 1.88
CA ARG A 279 -17.79 -3.98 2.29
C ARG A 279 -17.96 -2.88 3.33
N ASP A 280 -16.90 -2.53 4.02
CA ASP A 280 -16.84 -1.41 4.95
C ASP A 280 -16.69 -0.06 4.22
N LEU A 281 -16.09 -0.07 3.03
CA LEU A 281 -15.89 1.10 2.18
C LEU A 281 -17.07 1.33 1.22
N PHE A 282 -17.64 0.25 0.68
CA PHE A 282 -18.69 0.29 -0.35
C PHE A 282 -19.98 -0.34 0.15
N ASP A 283 -21.06 0.43 0.18
CA ASP A 283 -22.38 -0.08 0.51
C ASP A 283 -22.95 -1.00 -0.59
N THR A 284 -24.07 -1.65 -0.30
CA THR A 284 -24.68 -2.60 -1.24
C THR A 284 -25.14 -1.95 -2.54
N PRO A 285 -25.83 -0.79 -2.56
CA PRO A 285 -26.19 -0.10 -3.81
C PRO A 285 -24.99 0.22 -4.69
N HIS A 286 -23.92 0.74 -4.12
CA HIS A 286 -22.68 1.05 -4.83
C HIS A 286 -22.05 -0.20 -5.45
N ARG A 287 -21.89 -1.28 -4.65
CA ARG A 287 -21.33 -2.55 -5.15
C ARG A 287 -22.15 -3.17 -6.27
N LEU A 288 -23.49 -3.07 -6.21
CA LEU A 288 -24.35 -3.55 -7.28
C LEU A 288 -24.25 -2.70 -8.56
N HIS A 289 -24.09 -1.38 -8.42
CA HIS A 289 -23.91 -0.48 -9.56
C HIS A 289 -22.63 -0.81 -10.32
N PHE A 290 -21.53 -0.99 -9.62
CA PHE A 290 -20.20 -1.22 -10.18
C PHE A 290 -19.80 -2.71 -10.27
N ALA A 291 -20.73 -3.65 -10.05
CA ALA A 291 -20.46 -5.07 -9.90
C ALA A 291 -19.65 -5.71 -11.04
N ARG A 292 -19.71 -5.13 -12.26
CA ARG A 292 -19.02 -5.66 -13.46
C ARG A 292 -17.97 -4.71 -14.02
N SER A 293 -17.70 -3.60 -13.35
CA SER A 293 -16.71 -2.61 -13.79
C SER A 293 -15.62 -2.34 -12.73
N GLY A 294 -15.89 -2.66 -11.47
CA GLY A 294 -15.08 -2.19 -10.35
C GLY A 294 -15.35 -0.72 -10.02
N ASP A 295 -14.95 -0.26 -8.84
CA ASP A 295 -15.00 1.16 -8.48
C ASP A 295 -13.85 1.91 -9.18
N PRO A 296 -14.13 2.93 -10.00
CA PRO A 296 -13.08 3.59 -10.78
C PRO A 296 -12.13 4.41 -9.90
N ASP A 297 -12.63 5.00 -8.80
CA ASP A 297 -11.82 5.86 -7.95
C ASP A 297 -10.88 5.04 -7.04
N PHE A 298 -11.28 3.80 -6.69
CA PHE A 298 -10.40 2.92 -5.90
C PHE A 298 -9.15 2.52 -6.67
N GLN A 299 -9.29 2.20 -7.95
CA GLN A 299 -8.14 1.91 -8.81
C GLN A 299 -7.28 3.14 -9.01
N ALA A 300 -7.89 4.24 -9.44
CA ALA A 300 -7.21 5.51 -9.68
C ALA A 300 -6.43 5.99 -8.44
N PHE A 301 -7.00 5.84 -7.23
CA PHE A 301 -6.34 6.15 -5.97
C PHE A 301 -5.02 5.38 -5.81
N HIS A 302 -5.04 4.07 -6.06
CA HIS A 302 -3.86 3.24 -5.91
C HIS A 302 -2.84 3.45 -7.05
N HIS A 303 -3.29 3.76 -8.26
CA HIS A 303 -2.40 4.20 -9.35
C HIS A 303 -1.60 5.44 -8.94
N ASP A 304 -2.28 6.45 -8.44
CA ASP A 304 -1.65 7.71 -8.03
C ASP A 304 -0.79 7.56 -6.76
N LEU A 305 -1.24 6.74 -5.79
CA LEU A 305 -0.48 6.48 -4.56
C LEU A 305 0.84 5.73 -4.87
N TYR A 306 0.78 4.65 -5.65
CA TYR A 306 1.99 3.87 -5.94
C TYR A 306 2.92 4.56 -6.93
N ARG A 307 2.39 5.44 -7.81
CA ARG A 307 3.24 6.36 -8.57
C ARG A 307 4.12 7.23 -7.67
N ALA A 308 3.59 7.68 -6.54
CA ALA A 308 4.30 8.56 -5.61
C ALA A 308 5.40 7.85 -4.80
N THR A 309 5.31 6.52 -4.58
CA THR A 309 6.18 5.83 -3.63
C THR A 309 7.59 5.55 -4.14
N SER A 310 7.83 5.55 -5.47
CA SER A 310 9.13 5.26 -6.09
C SER A 310 9.59 6.34 -7.10
N GLY A 311 9.31 7.60 -6.80
CA GLY A 311 9.80 8.71 -7.63
C GLY A 311 9.13 8.84 -9.00
N GLY A 312 7.93 8.26 -9.18
CA GLY A 312 7.10 8.45 -10.37
C GLY A 312 7.05 7.25 -11.32
N ARG A 313 7.95 6.26 -11.20
CA ARG A 313 7.91 5.06 -12.03
C ARG A 313 7.03 3.98 -11.36
N TRP A 314 6.03 3.50 -12.09
CA TRP A 314 5.13 2.49 -11.54
C TRP A 314 4.51 1.59 -12.61
N TRP A 315 4.13 0.35 -12.20
CA TRP A 315 3.53 -0.68 -13.03
C TRP A 315 2.30 -1.29 -12.37
N ILE A 316 1.41 -1.92 -13.17
CA ILE A 316 0.53 -2.97 -12.68
C ILE A 316 1.27 -4.30 -12.84
N MET A 317 1.54 -5.01 -11.73
CA MET A 317 2.19 -6.32 -11.82
C MET A 317 1.18 -7.45 -11.98
N GLU A 318 -0.02 -7.28 -11.42
CA GLU A 318 -1.11 -8.24 -11.55
C GLU A 318 -2.41 -7.51 -11.90
N GLN A 319 -2.79 -7.54 -13.18
CA GLN A 319 -4.08 -7.03 -13.63
C GLN A 319 -5.08 -8.16 -13.73
N GLN A 320 -6.28 -7.96 -13.19
CA GLN A 320 -7.39 -8.91 -13.26
C GLN A 320 -7.80 -9.19 -14.72
N PRO A 321 -7.74 -10.47 -15.21
CA PRO A 321 -8.11 -10.81 -16.59
C PRO A 321 -9.51 -11.42 -16.73
N GLY A 322 -10.22 -11.60 -15.61
CA GLY A 322 -11.52 -12.26 -15.53
C GLY A 322 -11.96 -12.44 -14.09
N PRO A 323 -12.86 -13.37 -13.76
CA PRO A 323 -13.22 -13.67 -12.37
C PRO A 323 -12.02 -14.09 -11.54
N VAL A 324 -11.93 -13.60 -10.30
CA VAL A 324 -10.99 -14.07 -9.29
C VAL A 324 -11.61 -15.23 -8.49
N ASN A 325 -10.90 -15.83 -7.51
CA ASN A 325 -11.42 -16.91 -6.69
C ASN A 325 -11.52 -16.58 -5.20
N TRP A 326 -10.96 -15.45 -4.78
CA TRP A 326 -10.76 -15.10 -3.36
C TRP A 326 -11.77 -14.08 -2.82
N ALA A 327 -12.50 -13.39 -3.69
CA ALA A 327 -13.54 -12.45 -3.27
C ALA A 327 -14.80 -13.20 -2.79
N PRO A 328 -15.66 -12.58 -1.95
CA PRO A 328 -16.93 -13.19 -1.53
C PRO A 328 -17.83 -13.60 -2.71
N ASN A 329 -17.85 -12.80 -3.79
CA ASN A 329 -18.47 -13.14 -5.07
C ASN A 329 -17.50 -12.84 -6.21
N ASN A 330 -17.39 -13.78 -7.15
CA ASN A 330 -16.42 -13.69 -8.24
C ASN A 330 -17.16 -13.47 -9.56
N ILE A 331 -17.57 -12.24 -9.79
CA ILE A 331 -18.38 -11.80 -10.92
C ILE A 331 -17.49 -11.64 -12.15
N ALA A 332 -18.00 -12.01 -13.33
CA ALA A 332 -17.30 -11.74 -14.58
C ALA A 332 -17.38 -10.24 -14.95
N PRO A 333 -16.30 -9.65 -15.46
CA PRO A 333 -16.32 -8.27 -15.96
C PRO A 333 -17.30 -8.13 -17.12
N ARG A 334 -17.73 -6.89 -17.38
CA ARG A 334 -18.43 -6.53 -18.61
C ARG A 334 -17.41 -6.51 -19.75
N ASP A 335 -17.85 -6.86 -20.95
CA ASP A 335 -17.05 -6.77 -22.17
C ASP A 335 -16.39 -5.39 -22.31
N GLY A 336 -15.11 -5.35 -22.62
CA GLY A 336 -14.28 -4.16 -22.73
C GLY A 336 -13.67 -3.64 -21.44
N MET A 337 -14.04 -4.20 -20.28
CA MET A 337 -13.52 -3.71 -19.00
C MET A 337 -12.06 -4.08 -18.75
N ILE A 338 -11.63 -5.26 -19.19
CA ILE A 338 -10.22 -5.69 -19.05
C ILE A 338 -9.31 -4.75 -19.87
N SER A 339 -9.76 -4.36 -21.06
CA SER A 339 -9.06 -3.33 -21.86
C SER A 339 -9.07 -1.97 -21.17
N LEU A 340 -10.23 -1.54 -20.63
CA LEU A 340 -10.37 -0.23 -20.00
C LEU A 340 -9.47 -0.09 -18.77
N TRP A 341 -9.39 -1.10 -17.90
CA TRP A 341 -8.53 -1.07 -16.72
C TRP A 341 -7.04 -0.91 -17.08
N ALA A 342 -6.59 -1.62 -18.11
CA ALA A 342 -5.22 -1.47 -18.59
C ALA A 342 -4.95 -0.07 -19.18
N LEU A 343 -5.89 0.46 -19.97
CA LEU A 343 -5.77 1.79 -20.57
C LEU A 343 -5.84 2.91 -19.52
N GLU A 344 -6.65 2.73 -18.48
CA GLU A 344 -6.68 3.65 -17.34
C GLU A 344 -5.31 3.69 -16.64
N ALA A 345 -4.68 2.54 -16.37
CA ALA A 345 -3.34 2.50 -15.79
C ALA A 345 -2.33 3.29 -16.65
N PHE A 346 -2.32 3.09 -17.97
CA PHE A 346 -1.46 3.88 -18.86
C PHE A 346 -1.81 5.37 -18.86
N ALA A 347 -3.09 5.74 -18.76
CA ALA A 347 -3.51 7.14 -18.65
C ALA A 347 -3.04 7.79 -17.34
N HIS A 348 -2.90 7.02 -16.26
CA HIS A 348 -2.27 7.44 -14.99
C HIS A 348 -0.73 7.37 -15.02
N GLY A 349 -0.13 7.00 -16.15
CA GLY A 349 1.32 6.99 -16.36
C GLY A 349 2.03 5.69 -16.00
N ALA A 350 1.32 4.55 -15.96
CA ALA A 350 1.98 3.26 -15.84
C ALA A 350 2.92 3.02 -17.02
N GLU A 351 4.11 2.50 -16.76
CA GLU A 351 5.04 2.07 -17.81
C GLU A 351 4.64 0.69 -18.36
N ALA A 352 4.05 -0.16 -17.52
CA ALA A 352 3.66 -1.53 -17.89
C ALA A 352 2.41 -2.00 -17.15
N VAL A 353 1.67 -2.91 -17.80
CA VAL A 353 0.55 -3.66 -17.23
C VAL A 353 0.78 -5.15 -17.49
N SER A 354 0.81 -5.97 -16.42
CA SER A 354 0.98 -7.41 -16.47
C SER A 354 -0.30 -8.10 -15.99
N TYR A 355 -0.82 -9.05 -16.76
CA TYR A 355 -2.03 -9.78 -16.38
C TYR A 355 -1.70 -10.97 -15.48
N PHE A 356 -2.50 -11.18 -14.44
CA PHE A 356 -2.42 -12.36 -13.60
C PHE A 356 -3.55 -13.32 -13.97
N ARG A 357 -3.33 -14.39 -14.72
CA ARG A 357 -2.05 -15.02 -15.14
C ARG A 357 -2.16 -15.47 -16.62
N TRP A 358 -1.09 -16.02 -17.18
CA TRP A 358 -1.12 -16.58 -18.54
C TRP A 358 -2.16 -17.68 -18.68
N ARG A 359 -2.05 -18.74 -17.88
CA ARG A 359 -2.96 -19.91 -17.96
C ARG A 359 -3.55 -20.24 -16.60
N GLN A 360 -4.87 -20.41 -16.54
CA GLN A 360 -5.62 -20.82 -15.34
C GLN A 360 -5.17 -22.21 -14.88
N LEU A 361 -4.92 -22.36 -13.57
CA LEU A 361 -4.52 -23.64 -12.99
C LEU A 361 -5.68 -24.61 -12.83
N PRO A 362 -5.50 -25.91 -13.14
CA PRO A 362 -6.48 -26.95 -12.86
C PRO A 362 -6.35 -27.56 -11.45
N PHE A 363 -5.44 -27.05 -10.61
CA PHE A 363 -5.15 -27.62 -9.28
C PHE A 363 -4.85 -26.51 -8.26
N ALA A 364 -4.70 -26.90 -6.98
CA ALA A 364 -4.37 -26.06 -5.83
C ALA A 364 -5.43 -24.99 -5.51
N GLN A 365 -5.03 -23.92 -4.79
CA GLN A 365 -5.96 -22.96 -4.20
C GLN A 365 -6.61 -22.02 -5.22
N GLU A 366 -5.96 -21.77 -6.36
CA GLU A 366 -6.38 -20.77 -7.34
C GLU A 366 -7.03 -21.38 -8.60
N GLN A 367 -7.65 -22.55 -8.48
CA GLN A 367 -8.27 -23.27 -9.61
C GLN A 367 -9.33 -22.44 -10.35
N MET A 368 -10.04 -21.55 -9.63
CA MET A 368 -11.09 -20.71 -10.21
C MET A 368 -10.62 -19.29 -10.50
N HIS A 369 -9.33 -18.99 -10.33
CA HIS A 369 -8.76 -17.71 -10.76
C HIS A 369 -8.54 -17.72 -12.26
N ALA A 370 -9.19 -16.80 -12.96
CA ALA A 370 -9.07 -16.72 -14.42
C ALA A 370 -7.62 -16.45 -14.86
N GLY A 371 -7.27 -16.99 -16.02
CA GLY A 371 -6.08 -16.62 -16.77
C GLY A 371 -6.47 -16.05 -18.14
N LEU A 372 -5.50 -15.68 -18.96
CA LEU A 372 -5.73 -15.35 -20.38
C LEU A 372 -6.06 -16.63 -21.17
N LEU A 373 -5.49 -17.76 -20.77
CA LEU A 373 -5.87 -19.08 -21.25
C LEU A 373 -6.63 -19.86 -20.18
N ARG A 374 -7.60 -20.68 -20.62
CA ARG A 374 -8.25 -21.69 -19.77
C ARG A 374 -7.32 -22.89 -19.53
N PRO A 375 -7.65 -23.80 -18.60
CA PRO A 375 -6.82 -24.98 -18.33
C PRO A 375 -6.52 -25.85 -19.56
N ASP A 376 -7.45 -25.92 -20.50
CA ASP A 376 -7.34 -26.66 -21.77
C ASP A 376 -6.63 -25.90 -22.90
N ARG A 377 -5.98 -24.75 -22.58
CA ARG A 377 -5.32 -23.82 -23.49
C ARG A 377 -6.25 -23.01 -24.42
N SER A 378 -7.56 -23.20 -24.35
CA SER A 378 -8.47 -22.34 -25.08
C SER A 378 -8.42 -20.89 -24.56
N HIS A 379 -8.62 -19.91 -25.43
CA HIS A 379 -8.60 -18.50 -25.07
C HIS A 379 -9.76 -18.15 -24.14
N ALA A 380 -9.47 -17.52 -23.00
CA ALA A 380 -10.47 -16.93 -22.13
C ALA A 380 -10.93 -15.56 -22.67
N GLU A 381 -11.98 -15.00 -22.09
CA GLU A 381 -12.56 -13.71 -22.52
C GLU A 381 -11.53 -12.59 -22.51
N GLY A 382 -10.64 -12.54 -21.50
CA GLY A 382 -9.58 -11.54 -21.38
C GLY A 382 -8.49 -11.60 -22.46
N PHE A 383 -8.34 -12.73 -23.17
CA PHE A 383 -7.29 -12.90 -24.18
C PHE A 383 -7.44 -11.90 -25.34
N ALA A 384 -8.65 -11.81 -25.91
CA ALA A 384 -8.91 -10.90 -27.02
C ALA A 384 -8.76 -9.43 -26.60
N GLU A 385 -9.20 -9.08 -25.39
CA GLU A 385 -9.06 -7.73 -24.86
C GLU A 385 -7.60 -7.35 -24.61
N ALA A 386 -6.79 -8.25 -24.06
CA ALA A 386 -5.35 -8.04 -23.91
C ALA A 386 -4.66 -7.83 -25.26
N GLY A 387 -5.04 -8.60 -26.30
CA GLY A 387 -4.56 -8.41 -27.66
C GLY A 387 -4.94 -7.06 -28.26
N ALA A 388 -6.14 -6.58 -27.98
CA ALA A 388 -6.59 -5.24 -28.42
C ALA A 388 -5.78 -4.12 -27.74
N VAL A 389 -5.50 -4.25 -26.44
CA VAL A 389 -4.60 -3.32 -25.73
C VAL A 389 -3.19 -3.36 -26.32
N ALA A 390 -2.63 -4.56 -26.56
CA ALA A 390 -1.30 -4.72 -27.17
C ALA A 390 -1.19 -4.02 -28.53
N ALA A 391 -2.24 -4.12 -29.36
CA ALA A 391 -2.28 -3.43 -30.65
C ALA A 391 -2.31 -1.92 -30.46
N LEU A 392 -3.16 -1.42 -29.56
CA LEU A 392 -3.33 0.02 -29.33
C LEU A 392 -2.06 0.68 -28.79
N ILE A 393 -1.42 0.09 -27.77
CA ILE A 393 -0.24 0.70 -27.13
C ILE A 393 1.00 0.71 -28.02
N ARG A 394 1.03 -0.10 -29.08
CA ARG A 394 2.10 -0.05 -30.11
C ARG A 394 2.06 1.23 -30.94
N ASP A 395 0.87 1.73 -31.21
CA ASP A 395 0.61 2.85 -32.11
C ASP A 395 0.45 4.19 -31.38
N VAL A 396 0.34 4.16 -30.05
CA VAL A 396 0.14 5.35 -29.21
C VAL A 396 1.41 5.64 -28.40
N GLU A 397 1.92 6.85 -28.54
CA GLU A 397 2.92 7.39 -27.61
C GLU A 397 2.19 8.00 -26.40
N TRP A 398 2.41 7.43 -25.23
CA TRP A 398 1.82 7.95 -24.01
C TRP A 398 2.58 9.20 -23.55
N PRO A 399 1.88 10.30 -23.21
CA PRO A 399 2.54 11.47 -22.66
C PRO A 399 3.25 11.11 -21.35
N ALA A 400 4.36 11.76 -21.07
CA ALA A 400 4.93 11.70 -19.73
C ALA A 400 3.90 12.18 -18.71
N THR A 401 3.80 11.51 -17.57
CA THR A 401 2.93 11.94 -16.48
C THR A 401 3.33 13.36 -16.08
N THR A 402 2.38 14.27 -16.14
CA THR A 402 2.58 15.64 -15.63
C THR A 402 2.16 15.67 -14.16
N ARG A 403 2.78 16.56 -13.40
CA ARG A 403 2.36 16.85 -12.02
C ARG A 403 0.91 17.35 -12.03
N GLY A 404 0.10 16.86 -11.09
CA GLY A 404 -1.25 17.35 -10.85
C GLY A 404 -1.25 18.76 -10.26
N ASP A 405 -2.37 19.45 -10.32
CA ASP A 405 -2.55 20.76 -9.68
C ASP A 405 -2.78 20.65 -8.17
N VAL A 406 -3.13 19.45 -7.69
CA VAL A 406 -3.53 19.18 -6.31
C VAL A 406 -2.75 18.00 -5.76
N ALA A 407 -2.29 18.14 -4.49
CA ALA A 407 -1.69 17.04 -3.75
C ALA A 407 -2.50 16.67 -2.50
N ILE A 408 -2.47 15.39 -2.15
CA ILE A 408 -2.96 14.89 -0.85
C ILE A 408 -1.78 14.30 -0.09
N VAL A 409 -1.62 14.71 1.16
CA VAL A 409 -0.65 14.07 2.06
C VAL A 409 -1.25 12.77 2.59
N PHE A 410 -0.56 11.67 2.29
CA PHE A 410 -0.92 10.34 2.78
C PHE A 410 0.14 9.86 3.78
N ASP A 411 -0.29 9.55 4.99
CA ASP A 411 0.59 9.23 6.12
C ASP A 411 0.22 7.87 6.73
N TYR A 412 1.11 6.88 6.57
CA TYR A 412 0.90 5.53 7.12
C TYR A 412 0.91 5.52 8.65
N GLU A 413 1.72 6.35 9.32
CA GLU A 413 1.67 6.46 10.78
C GLU A 413 0.33 6.99 11.26
N SER A 414 -0.30 7.89 10.52
CA SER A 414 -1.65 8.38 10.82
C SER A 414 -2.72 7.30 10.61
N ALA A 415 -2.56 6.45 9.60
CA ALA A 415 -3.42 5.30 9.43
C ALA A 415 -3.35 4.36 10.64
N TRP A 416 -2.15 4.10 11.16
CA TRP A 416 -1.96 3.29 12.38
C TRP A 416 -2.55 3.99 13.61
N ALA A 417 -2.25 5.28 13.80
CA ALA A 417 -2.73 6.06 14.94
C ALA A 417 -4.26 6.03 15.05
N TRP A 418 -4.95 6.25 13.93
CA TRP A 418 -6.41 6.27 13.91
C TRP A 418 -7.03 4.87 13.92
N LYS A 419 -6.33 3.83 13.49
CA LYS A 419 -6.72 2.43 13.70
C LYS A 419 -6.60 2.03 15.19
N ILE A 420 -5.58 2.52 15.89
CA ILE A 420 -5.35 2.28 17.33
C ILE A 420 -6.42 2.99 18.19
N GLN A 421 -6.66 4.27 17.92
CA GLN A 421 -7.65 5.08 18.62
C GLN A 421 -8.51 5.91 17.65
N PRO A 422 -9.48 5.30 16.99
CA PRO A 422 -10.38 6.02 16.10
C PRO A 422 -11.25 7.02 16.86
N GLN A 423 -11.59 6.75 18.13
CA GLN A 423 -12.47 7.56 18.99
C GLN A 423 -13.86 7.78 18.39
N GLY A 424 -14.28 6.87 17.53
CA GLY A 424 -15.56 6.81 16.86
C GLY A 424 -15.60 5.59 15.96
N GLU A 425 -16.65 4.78 16.04
CA GLU A 425 -16.78 3.51 15.31
C GLU A 425 -16.58 3.65 13.79
N HIS A 426 -16.95 4.81 13.26
CA HIS A 426 -16.94 5.06 11.82
C HIS A 426 -15.79 5.96 11.36
N PHE A 427 -14.83 6.29 12.22
CA PHE A 427 -13.64 7.02 11.80
C PHE A 427 -12.58 6.05 11.27
N ASP A 428 -12.32 6.14 9.98
CA ASP A 428 -11.26 5.39 9.28
C ASP A 428 -10.43 6.37 8.43
N TYR A 429 -9.11 6.34 8.60
CA TYR A 429 -8.21 7.28 7.92
C TYR A 429 -8.23 7.11 6.40
N PHE A 430 -8.19 5.85 5.92
CA PHE A 430 -8.23 5.59 4.48
C PHE A 430 -9.53 6.13 3.88
N SER A 431 -10.68 5.88 4.53
CA SER A 431 -11.98 6.36 4.07
C SER A 431 -12.04 7.89 4.01
N LEU A 432 -11.45 8.60 4.99
CA LEU A 432 -11.39 10.06 4.97
C LEU A 432 -10.61 10.58 3.75
N VAL A 433 -9.42 10.03 3.53
CA VAL A 433 -8.55 10.43 2.39
C VAL A 433 -9.19 10.04 1.07
N PHE A 434 -9.83 8.88 1.01
CA PHE A 434 -10.49 8.38 -0.19
C PHE A 434 -11.73 9.21 -0.58
N ASP A 435 -12.55 9.63 0.41
CA ASP A 435 -13.69 10.52 0.16
C ASP A 435 -13.22 11.87 -0.41
N ILE A 436 -12.11 12.42 0.12
CA ILE A 436 -11.49 13.65 -0.41
C ILE A 436 -10.96 13.43 -1.84
N TYR A 437 -10.27 12.34 -2.08
CA TYR A 437 -9.76 11.97 -3.41
C TYR A 437 -10.89 11.88 -4.44
N ARG A 438 -11.99 11.21 -4.11
CA ARG A 438 -13.19 11.11 -4.96
C ARG A 438 -13.78 12.49 -5.28
N GLY A 439 -13.87 13.36 -4.28
CA GLY A 439 -14.36 14.73 -4.49
C GLY A 439 -13.49 15.51 -5.47
N LEU A 440 -12.19 15.41 -5.37
CA LEU A 440 -11.26 16.04 -6.32
C LEU A 440 -11.41 15.48 -7.74
N ARG A 441 -11.53 14.15 -7.87
CA ARG A 441 -11.73 13.50 -9.17
C ARG A 441 -13.06 13.89 -9.83
N GLN A 442 -14.13 14.06 -9.05
CA GLN A 442 -15.42 14.54 -9.54
C GLN A 442 -15.36 15.97 -10.10
N LEU A 443 -14.42 16.79 -9.61
CA LEU A 443 -14.11 18.11 -10.17
C LEU A 443 -13.21 18.05 -11.42
N GLY A 444 -12.78 16.85 -11.85
CA GLY A 444 -11.90 16.66 -13.01
C GLY A 444 -10.43 16.98 -12.72
N LEU A 445 -10.02 17.02 -11.46
CA LEU A 445 -8.65 17.33 -11.05
C LEU A 445 -7.78 16.06 -11.02
N SER A 446 -6.54 16.20 -11.49
CA SER A 446 -5.49 15.20 -11.29
C SER A 446 -4.85 15.37 -9.91
N VAL A 447 -4.67 14.27 -9.21
CA VAL A 447 -4.21 14.25 -7.81
C VAL A 447 -2.87 13.53 -7.72
N ASP A 448 -1.91 14.14 -7.03
CA ASP A 448 -0.68 13.48 -6.60
C ASP A 448 -0.72 13.19 -5.10
N PHE A 449 -0.02 12.14 -4.67
CA PHE A 449 0.19 11.85 -3.25
C PHE A 449 1.58 12.29 -2.80
N LEU A 450 1.67 12.76 -1.55
CA LEU A 450 2.93 13.10 -0.89
C LEU A 450 2.98 12.40 0.47
N SER A 451 4.14 11.89 0.88
CA SER A 451 4.36 11.62 2.30
C SER A 451 4.50 12.93 3.09
N PRO A 452 4.38 12.94 4.43
CA PRO A 452 4.66 14.15 5.23
C PRO A 452 6.03 14.76 4.93
N ALA A 453 7.07 13.95 4.76
CA ALA A 453 8.41 14.39 4.43
C ALA A 453 8.51 15.01 3.02
N MET A 454 7.80 14.45 2.04
CA MET A 454 7.71 15.03 0.70
C MET A 454 6.92 16.35 0.72
N ALA A 455 5.83 16.41 1.49
CA ALA A 455 5.04 17.63 1.64
C ALA A 455 5.88 18.77 2.20
N ALA A 456 6.75 18.52 3.18
CA ALA A 456 7.66 19.54 3.73
C ALA A 456 8.59 20.17 2.68
N SER A 457 8.84 19.50 1.55
CA SER A 457 9.74 20.01 0.51
C SER A 457 9.06 20.35 -0.82
N GLN A 458 7.84 19.85 -1.08
CA GLN A 458 7.20 19.90 -2.39
C GLN A 458 5.81 20.54 -2.40
N MET A 459 5.25 20.96 -1.24
CA MET A 459 3.87 21.48 -1.21
C MET A 459 3.69 22.72 -2.09
N ASP A 460 4.71 23.57 -2.24
CA ASP A 460 4.66 24.75 -3.10
C ASP A 460 4.67 24.46 -4.60
N ASP A 461 4.87 23.21 -4.97
CA ASP A 461 4.74 22.76 -6.36
C ASP A 461 3.27 22.60 -6.80
N TYR A 462 2.31 22.69 -5.87
CA TYR A 462 0.88 22.46 -6.11
C TYR A 462 0.07 23.71 -5.77
N ALA A 463 -1.02 23.94 -6.52
CA ALA A 463 -1.93 25.04 -6.23
C ALA A 463 -2.66 24.83 -4.88
N ILE A 464 -3.02 23.58 -4.59
CA ILE A 464 -3.69 23.16 -3.35
C ILE A 464 -3.01 21.90 -2.82
N CYS A 465 -2.72 21.91 -1.50
CA CYS A 465 -2.28 20.71 -0.79
C CYS A 465 -3.25 20.38 0.34
N LEU A 466 -3.77 19.17 0.38
CA LEU A 466 -4.66 18.70 1.45
C LEU A 466 -3.88 17.82 2.42
N VAL A 467 -4.03 18.08 3.73
CA VAL A 467 -3.34 17.35 4.81
C VAL A 467 -4.39 16.78 5.78
N PRO A 468 -5.19 15.79 5.34
CA PRO A 468 -6.26 15.23 6.15
C PRO A 468 -5.73 14.28 7.20
N GLY A 469 -6.12 14.45 8.45
CA GLY A 469 -5.91 13.48 9.51
C GLY A 469 -4.47 13.13 9.86
N THR A 470 -3.47 13.83 9.33
CA THR A 470 -2.05 13.64 9.68
C THR A 470 -1.86 13.95 11.16
N PHE A 471 -1.68 12.91 12.00
CA PHE A 471 -1.85 13.05 13.45
C PHE A 471 -0.77 13.89 14.12
N THR A 472 0.42 13.98 13.52
CA THR A 472 1.53 14.82 13.99
C THR A 472 1.88 15.89 12.97
N CYS A 473 2.57 16.92 13.43
CA CYS A 473 3.27 17.88 12.59
C CYS A 473 4.68 18.02 13.19
N ASP A 474 5.68 17.55 12.47
CA ASP A 474 7.07 17.74 12.85
C ASP A 474 7.58 19.15 12.50
N GLU A 475 8.80 19.47 12.90
CA GLU A 475 9.39 20.80 12.68
C GLU A 475 9.49 21.13 11.17
N ALA A 476 9.87 20.15 10.34
CA ALA A 476 10.02 20.35 8.90
C ALA A 476 8.68 20.69 8.22
N LEU A 477 7.62 19.96 8.56
CA LEU A 477 6.28 20.23 8.04
C LEU A 477 5.75 21.57 8.59
N ALA A 478 5.97 21.89 9.87
CA ALA A 478 5.55 23.16 10.47
C ALA A 478 6.25 24.38 9.82
N ASP A 479 7.54 24.27 9.52
CA ASP A 479 8.31 25.29 8.80
C ASP A 479 7.79 25.48 7.38
N ALA A 480 7.52 24.36 6.66
CA ALA A 480 6.94 24.42 5.32
C ALA A 480 5.56 25.07 5.32
N LEU A 481 4.68 24.69 6.26
CA LEU A 481 3.36 25.33 6.44
C LEU A 481 3.46 26.83 6.76
N SER A 482 4.52 27.25 7.46
CA SER A 482 4.75 28.67 7.80
C SER A 482 5.24 29.51 6.61
N ALA A 483 5.92 28.86 5.65
CA ALA A 483 6.55 29.53 4.51
C ALA A 483 5.75 29.39 3.21
N THR A 484 4.77 28.48 3.14
CA THR A 484 4.09 28.11 1.90
C THR A 484 3.34 29.28 1.24
N SER A 485 3.40 29.31 -0.08
CA SER A 485 2.56 30.15 -0.93
C SER A 485 1.30 29.42 -1.44
N SER A 486 1.26 28.10 -1.33
CA SER A 486 0.15 27.27 -1.75
C SER A 486 -1.01 27.31 -0.75
N ARG A 487 -2.24 27.16 -1.23
CA ARG A 487 -3.37 26.94 -0.35
C ARG A 487 -3.27 25.56 0.29
N VAL A 488 -3.27 25.49 1.61
CA VAL A 488 -3.23 24.21 2.34
C VAL A 488 -4.50 24.02 3.17
N ILE A 489 -5.16 22.88 2.98
CA ILE A 489 -6.36 22.50 3.72
C ILE A 489 -5.97 21.40 4.73
N LEU A 490 -5.97 21.76 6.01
CA LEU A 490 -5.70 20.90 7.15
C LEU A 490 -7.00 20.31 7.70
N GLY A 491 -6.91 19.22 8.45
CA GLY A 491 -8.03 18.64 9.20
C GLY A 491 -8.95 17.72 8.40
N PRO A 492 -9.93 17.08 9.09
CA PRO A 492 -9.99 17.05 10.55
C PRO A 492 -8.85 16.24 11.18
N ARG A 493 -8.59 16.43 12.47
CA ARG A 493 -7.59 15.71 13.29
C ARG A 493 -6.13 15.96 12.91
N THR A 494 -5.83 16.86 12.00
CA THR A 494 -4.44 17.19 11.61
C THR A 494 -3.70 17.83 12.79
N ALA A 495 -2.45 17.39 13.02
CA ALA A 495 -1.58 17.86 14.10
C ALA A 495 -2.24 17.78 15.50
N SER A 496 -3.04 16.76 15.75
CA SER A 496 -3.82 16.64 17.00
C SER A 496 -3.09 15.85 18.10
N LYS A 497 -1.97 15.22 17.78
CA LYS A 497 -1.17 14.40 18.70
C LYS A 497 0.32 14.71 18.57
N ARG A 498 1.07 14.36 19.62
CA ARG A 498 2.54 14.27 19.58
C ARG A 498 2.98 12.93 18.99
N GLY A 499 4.23 12.81 18.56
CA GLY A 499 4.79 11.57 18.00
C GLY A 499 4.80 10.35 18.94
N ASN A 500 4.58 10.56 20.23
CA ASN A 500 4.34 9.50 21.23
C ASN A 500 2.85 9.27 21.51
N PHE A 501 1.97 9.71 20.65
CA PHE A 501 0.52 9.62 20.74
C PHE A 501 -0.15 10.49 21.83
N ALA A 502 0.60 11.26 22.61
CA ALA A 502 0.02 12.13 23.63
C ALA A 502 -0.76 13.30 23.03
N ILE A 503 -1.82 13.73 23.70
CA ILE A 503 -2.52 14.98 23.39
C ILE A 503 -1.61 16.14 23.80
N PRO A 504 -1.45 17.18 22.96
CA PRO A 504 -0.65 18.36 23.32
C PRO A 504 -1.28 19.20 24.44
N ASP A 505 -0.46 19.69 25.35
CA ASP A 505 -0.91 20.52 26.47
C ASP A 505 -1.53 21.86 25.99
N THR A 506 -1.15 22.32 24.80
CA THR A 506 -1.62 23.59 24.18
C THR A 506 -2.93 23.43 23.40
N LEU A 507 -3.55 22.25 23.43
CA LEU A 507 -4.64 21.83 22.54
C LEU A 507 -4.19 21.71 21.07
N ALA A 508 -5.04 21.09 20.27
CA ALA A 508 -4.83 20.89 18.84
C ALA A 508 -5.30 22.11 18.02
N PRO A 509 -4.81 22.30 16.81
CA PRO A 509 -3.67 21.60 16.18
C PRO A 509 -2.34 22.08 16.75
N LEU A 510 -1.33 21.18 16.81
CA LEU A 510 0.06 21.48 17.18
C LEU A 510 0.75 22.19 16.03
N LEU A 511 0.40 23.45 15.83
CA LEU A 511 1.00 24.36 14.84
C LEU A 511 1.56 25.59 15.54
N PRO A 512 2.55 26.28 14.95
CA PRO A 512 2.97 27.60 15.42
C PRO A 512 1.75 28.54 15.51
N GLU A 513 1.61 29.24 16.65
CA GLU A 513 0.44 30.11 16.90
C GLU A 513 0.26 31.20 15.83
N ALA A 514 1.36 31.62 15.22
CA ALA A 514 1.38 32.64 14.16
C ALA A 514 0.61 32.22 12.90
N ILE A 515 0.52 30.92 12.60
CA ILE A 515 -0.11 30.40 11.39
C ILE A 515 -1.37 29.57 11.66
N SER A 516 -1.59 29.13 12.90
CA SER A 516 -2.74 28.25 13.23
C SER A 516 -4.06 28.96 12.97
N PRO A 517 -4.99 28.41 12.14
CA PRO A 517 -6.32 28.97 11.94
C PRO A 517 -7.27 28.71 13.10
N ALA A 518 -7.04 27.62 13.84
CA ALA A 518 -8.00 27.09 14.79
C ALA A 518 -7.33 26.62 16.09
N ARG A 519 -8.11 26.62 17.17
CA ARG A 519 -7.81 25.91 18.41
C ARG A 519 -8.98 25.00 18.74
N ILE A 520 -8.75 23.70 18.80
CA ILE A 520 -9.78 22.68 19.02
C ILE A 520 -9.98 22.55 20.53
N THR A 521 -11.18 22.86 21.01
CA THR A 521 -11.52 22.83 22.43
C THR A 521 -12.04 21.47 22.88
N HIS A 522 -12.81 20.79 22.03
CA HIS A 522 -13.28 19.42 22.21
C HIS A 522 -13.73 18.83 20.88
N VAL A 523 -14.03 17.55 20.87
CA VAL A 523 -14.40 16.77 19.69
C VAL A 523 -15.61 15.89 20.00
N GLU A 524 -16.34 15.51 18.97
CA GLU A 524 -17.36 14.46 19.06
C GLU A 524 -17.31 13.52 17.85
N SER A 525 -17.62 12.26 18.08
CA SER A 525 -17.92 11.29 17.02
C SER A 525 -19.42 11.17 16.85
N LEU A 526 -19.89 11.18 15.61
CA LEU A 526 -21.30 11.11 15.25
C LEU A 526 -21.67 9.67 14.89
N ALA A 527 -22.73 9.15 15.52
CA ALA A 527 -23.24 7.82 15.22
C ALA A 527 -23.71 7.72 13.77
N ALA A 528 -23.77 6.50 13.23
CA ALA A 528 -24.25 6.26 11.86
C ALA A 528 -25.64 6.90 11.64
N GLY A 529 -25.75 7.67 10.56
CA GLY A 529 -26.98 8.40 10.22
C GLY A 529 -27.18 9.73 10.96
N LEU A 530 -26.37 10.03 11.97
CA LEU A 530 -26.36 11.35 12.59
C LEU A 530 -25.42 12.29 11.82
N HIS A 531 -25.89 13.49 11.53
CA HIS A 531 -25.12 14.52 10.84
C HIS A 531 -25.51 15.92 11.35
N VAL A 532 -24.67 16.91 11.07
CA VAL A 532 -24.93 18.31 11.38
C VAL A 532 -24.87 19.13 10.10
N GLU A 533 -26.01 19.70 9.72
CA GLU A 533 -26.14 20.45 8.48
C GLU A 533 -25.30 21.73 8.47
N MET A 534 -24.85 22.12 7.29
CA MET A 534 -24.22 23.42 7.06
C MET A 534 -25.27 24.54 7.14
N ASN A 535 -24.86 25.71 7.63
CA ASN A 535 -25.74 26.85 7.85
C ASN A 535 -26.40 27.40 6.57
N ASP A 536 -25.72 27.23 5.42
CA ASP A 536 -26.19 27.62 4.11
C ASP A 536 -27.05 26.55 3.41
N GLY A 537 -27.27 25.39 4.07
CA GLY A 537 -27.99 24.25 3.51
C GLY A 537 -27.23 23.47 2.43
N GLN A 538 -25.93 23.70 2.28
CA GLN A 538 -25.08 23.03 1.28
C GLN A 538 -24.27 21.90 1.89
N GLY A 539 -24.94 20.77 2.18
CA GLY A 539 -24.30 19.58 2.75
C GLY A 539 -24.27 19.55 4.28
N TYR A 540 -23.44 18.68 4.83
CA TYR A 540 -23.36 18.41 6.25
C TYR A 540 -21.99 17.85 6.68
N VAL A 541 -21.74 17.85 8.00
CA VAL A 541 -20.64 17.14 8.65
C VAL A 541 -21.17 15.86 9.28
N HIS A 542 -20.47 14.73 9.12
CA HIS A 542 -20.82 13.43 9.66
C HIS A 542 -19.61 12.71 10.28
N ARG A 543 -19.81 11.55 10.93
CA ARG A 543 -18.80 10.70 11.55
C ARG A 543 -17.92 11.38 12.60
N TRP A 544 -17.33 12.55 12.31
CA TRP A 544 -16.40 13.26 13.18
C TRP A 544 -16.59 14.77 13.10
N ARG A 545 -16.58 15.44 14.26
CA ARG A 545 -16.69 16.89 14.38
C ARG A 545 -15.74 17.44 15.43
N GLU A 546 -15.18 18.59 15.16
CA GLU A 546 -14.28 19.34 16.03
C GLU A 546 -14.89 20.71 16.37
N PHE A 547 -14.84 21.08 17.64
CA PHE A 547 -15.30 22.38 18.12
C PHE A 547 -14.12 23.31 18.19
N ALA A 548 -14.02 24.21 17.22
CA ALA A 548 -12.91 25.12 17.03
C ALA A 548 -13.23 26.54 17.48
N THR A 549 -12.21 27.24 17.98
CA THR A 549 -12.20 28.70 18.11
C THR A 549 -11.18 29.28 17.14
N PRO A 550 -11.50 30.39 16.43
CA PRO A 550 -10.54 31.07 15.58
C PRO A 550 -9.34 31.58 16.39
N VAL A 551 -8.14 31.53 15.79
CA VAL A 551 -6.89 32.03 16.40
C VAL A 551 -6.43 33.29 15.68
N GLY A 552 -6.13 34.35 16.43
CA GLY A 552 -5.66 35.63 15.86
C GLY A 552 -6.70 36.25 14.93
N ASP A 553 -6.29 36.48 13.68
CA ASP A 553 -7.09 37.06 12.60
C ASP A 553 -7.80 36.01 11.72
N ALA A 554 -7.87 34.77 12.15
CA ALA A 554 -8.52 33.69 11.39
C ALA A 554 -10.00 34.00 11.11
N ALA A 555 -10.38 33.88 9.84
CA ALA A 555 -11.76 34.05 9.39
C ALA A 555 -12.53 32.73 9.40
N VAL A 556 -13.80 32.76 9.81
CA VAL A 556 -14.72 31.64 9.65
C VAL A 556 -15.33 31.70 8.25
N LEU A 557 -15.00 30.75 7.40
CA LEU A 557 -15.48 30.68 6.00
C LEU A 557 -16.81 29.93 5.90
N ALA A 558 -17.02 28.90 6.75
CA ALA A 558 -18.24 28.13 6.79
C ALA A 558 -18.58 27.75 8.24
N SER A 559 -19.87 27.62 8.53
CA SER A 559 -20.40 27.23 9.83
C SER A 559 -21.50 26.18 9.69
N THR A 560 -21.67 25.36 10.71
CA THR A 560 -22.82 24.46 10.84
C THR A 560 -24.07 25.23 11.35
N ILE A 561 -25.23 24.61 11.21
CA ILE A 561 -26.54 25.23 11.56
C ILE A 561 -26.65 25.68 13.02
N ASP A 562 -25.89 25.06 13.93
CA ASP A 562 -25.76 25.46 15.34
C ASP A 562 -24.73 26.59 15.55
N GLY A 563 -24.25 27.21 14.48
CA GLY A 563 -23.37 28.39 14.53
C GLY A 563 -21.88 28.05 14.84
N ARG A 564 -21.48 26.80 14.80
CA ARG A 564 -20.08 26.41 15.05
C ARG A 564 -19.26 26.50 13.77
N PRO A 565 -17.99 26.95 13.85
CA PRO A 565 -17.09 26.93 12.70
C PRO A 565 -16.94 25.53 12.11
N ALA A 566 -17.05 25.42 10.79
CA ALA A 566 -16.80 24.19 10.02
C ALA A 566 -15.56 24.32 9.13
N LEU A 567 -15.24 25.54 8.70
CA LEU A 567 -14.00 25.84 7.95
C LEU A 567 -13.47 27.21 8.41
N LEU A 568 -12.21 27.26 8.81
CA LEU A 568 -11.51 28.49 9.18
C LEU A 568 -10.34 28.72 8.26
N ARG A 569 -10.00 29.99 7.98
CA ARG A 569 -8.83 30.39 7.18
C ARG A 569 -7.96 31.38 7.92
N ARG A 570 -6.65 31.15 7.88
CA ARG A 570 -5.63 32.12 8.27
C ARG A 570 -4.46 32.09 7.29
N GLY A 571 -4.21 33.19 6.60
CA GLY A 571 -3.22 33.24 5.53
C GLY A 571 -3.53 32.21 4.44
N GLN A 572 -2.59 31.34 4.16
CA GLN A 572 -2.72 30.25 3.19
C GLN A 572 -3.34 28.96 3.77
N LEU A 573 -3.53 28.91 5.10
CA LEU A 573 -3.98 27.70 5.77
C LEU A 573 -5.50 27.74 6.02
N ASP A 574 -6.19 26.71 5.56
CA ASP A 574 -7.56 26.40 5.93
C ASP A 574 -7.55 25.26 6.97
N TYR A 575 -8.52 25.24 7.89
CA TYR A 575 -8.74 24.13 8.82
C TYR A 575 -10.18 23.65 8.75
N LEU A 576 -10.36 22.42 8.32
CA LEU A 576 -11.64 21.72 8.23
C LEU A 576 -11.97 21.07 9.58
N CYS A 577 -13.09 21.48 10.21
CA CYS A 577 -13.46 21.06 11.55
C CYS A 577 -14.35 19.81 11.62
N GLY A 578 -14.35 18.98 10.61
CA GLY A 578 -15.11 17.75 10.63
C GLY A 578 -15.03 16.98 9.32
N TRP A 579 -15.65 15.80 9.28
CA TRP A 579 -15.71 14.99 8.06
C TRP A 579 -16.84 15.50 7.17
N PRO A 580 -16.54 16.08 5.99
CA PRO A 580 -17.55 16.64 5.11
C PRO A 580 -18.29 15.53 4.36
N ASP A 581 -19.57 15.74 4.07
CA ASP A 581 -20.26 14.98 3.04
C ASP A 581 -19.81 15.40 1.63
N PRO A 582 -20.14 14.64 0.57
CA PRO A 582 -19.69 14.97 -0.80
C PRO A 582 -20.14 16.37 -1.27
N GLN A 583 -21.29 16.87 -0.86
CA GLN A 583 -21.79 18.18 -1.28
C GLN A 583 -20.99 19.32 -0.62
N TYR A 584 -20.75 19.23 0.68
CA TYR A 584 -19.94 20.22 1.39
C TYR A 584 -18.49 20.18 0.92
N LEU A 585 -17.95 18.98 0.64
CA LEU A 585 -16.61 18.82 0.08
C LEU A 585 -16.47 19.50 -1.29
N ASP A 586 -17.42 19.30 -2.21
CA ASP A 586 -17.44 19.98 -3.52
C ASP A 586 -17.43 21.51 -3.36
N GLN A 587 -18.28 22.06 -2.48
CA GLN A 587 -18.33 23.49 -2.20
C GLN A 587 -16.99 24.02 -1.64
N MET A 588 -16.36 23.29 -0.73
CA MET A 588 -15.09 23.68 -0.12
C MET A 588 -13.93 23.68 -1.12
N LEU A 589 -13.92 22.74 -2.08
CA LEU A 589 -12.86 22.58 -3.06
C LEU A 589 -12.98 23.54 -4.25
N ARG A 590 -14.20 24.03 -4.55
CA ARG A 590 -14.45 25.13 -5.53
C ARG A 590 -14.03 26.46 -4.97
#